data_afc10fb012077eca93fc94c88f1e06d5
#
_entry.id   afc10fb012077eca93fc94c88f1e06d5
#
_cell.length_a   1.000
_cell.length_b   1.000
_cell.length_c   1.000
_cell.angle_alpha   90.00
_cell.angle_beta   90.00
_cell.angle_gamma   90.00
#
_symmetry.space_group_name_H-M   'P 1'
#
loop_
_entity.id
_entity.type
_entity.pdbx_description
1 polymer ?
#
loop_
_entity_poly.entity_id
_entity_poly.type
_entity_poly.pdbx_seq_one_letter_code
_entity_poly.pdbx_strand_id
1 'polypeptide(L)'
;MSRGNQIASSGLGRLFRGQTAVDFYGRRRIGFVIAIVVLLATVGSLFTRGLDLGLDFEGGDAWDIPASEIFGVDEAKAVLEDNGVSTNGARIQRRSSDTTDLITVQIEEVPQDNAVQITNAFAEAAGVETDDVNFSFTSSTWGGEITDKAVRALIIFLIVVSIFISIRFEWRMALAALAAMAHDVLVVVGAYSLFGFEVTPGTVIAFL
;
A
#
# COMPACT_ATOMS: atom_id res chain seq x y z
N MET A 1 -1.59 -29.79 50.71
CA MET A 1 -2.67 -29.15 49.92
C MET A 1 -2.15 -28.98 48.49
N SER A 2 -2.46 -29.94 47.61
CA SER A 2 -2.04 -29.96 46.22
C SER A 2 -2.95 -28.99 45.43
N ARG A 3 -2.39 -27.88 44.92
CA ARG A 3 -3.09 -27.05 43.94
C ARG A 3 -3.12 -27.76 42.59
N GLY A 4 -4.27 -28.40 42.33
CA GLY A 4 -4.51 -28.99 41.00
C GLY A 4 -4.36 -27.96 39.91
N ASN A 5 -3.41 -28.22 39.03
CA ASN A 5 -3.18 -27.45 37.82
C ASN A 5 -4.36 -27.68 36.87
N GLN A 6 -5.35 -26.78 36.90
CA GLN A 6 -6.51 -26.84 36.01
C GLN A 6 -6.07 -26.54 34.59
N ILE A 7 -5.92 -27.57 33.80
CA ILE A 7 -5.65 -27.48 32.35
C ILE A 7 -6.88 -26.85 31.71
N ALA A 8 -6.72 -25.66 31.13
CA ALA A 8 -7.81 -24.99 30.43
C ALA A 8 -8.33 -25.87 29.27
N SER A 9 -9.64 -26.10 29.24
CA SER A 9 -10.30 -27.05 28.33
C SER A 9 -10.46 -26.50 26.90
N SER A 10 -10.19 -25.23 26.63
CA SER A 10 -10.25 -24.63 25.29
C SER A 10 -8.86 -24.31 24.73
N GLY A 11 -8.67 -24.55 23.42
CA GLY A 11 -7.40 -24.31 22.73
C GLY A 11 -6.91 -22.87 22.87
N LEU A 12 -7.83 -21.89 22.86
CA LEU A 12 -7.55 -20.46 23.08
C LEU A 12 -7.08 -20.17 24.50
N GLY A 13 -7.69 -20.76 25.52
CA GLY A 13 -7.27 -20.59 26.91
C GLY A 13 -5.88 -21.16 27.20
N ARG A 14 -5.43 -22.17 26.46
CA ARG A 14 -4.07 -22.73 26.50
C ARG A 14 -3.06 -21.80 25.88
N LEU A 15 -3.39 -21.13 24.77
CA LEU A 15 -2.56 -20.11 24.10
C LEU A 15 -2.26 -18.95 25.04
N PHE A 16 -3.29 -18.38 25.67
CA PHE A 16 -3.13 -17.25 26.61
C PHE A 16 -2.34 -17.59 27.89
N ARG A 17 -2.29 -18.86 28.28
CA ARG A 17 -1.54 -19.31 29.46
C ARG A 17 -0.14 -19.87 29.12
N GLY A 18 0.32 -19.77 27.88
CA GLY A 18 1.60 -20.29 27.44
C GLY A 18 1.70 -21.82 27.49
N GLN A 19 0.58 -22.53 27.59
CA GLN A 19 0.49 -23.99 27.67
C GLN A 19 0.26 -24.63 26.28
N THR A 20 0.94 -24.11 25.26
CA THR A 20 0.83 -24.66 23.92
C THR A 20 1.74 -25.88 23.78
N ALA A 21 1.17 -27.01 23.35
CA ALA A 21 1.93 -28.21 22.96
C ALA A 21 2.48 -28.12 21.54
N VAL A 22 2.60 -26.91 20.97
CA VAL A 22 3.13 -26.71 19.62
C VAL A 22 4.65 -26.73 19.70
N ASP A 23 5.27 -27.74 19.16
CA ASP A 23 6.72 -27.81 18.99
C ASP A 23 7.16 -26.93 17.82
N PHE A 24 7.43 -25.66 18.13
CA PHE A 24 7.92 -24.69 17.14
C PHE A 24 9.32 -25.06 16.63
N TYR A 25 10.16 -25.62 17.49
CA TYR A 25 11.52 -25.96 17.11
C TYR A 25 11.57 -27.20 16.20
N GLY A 26 10.78 -28.23 16.49
CA GLY A 26 10.67 -29.41 15.63
C GLY A 26 10.08 -29.10 14.25
N ARG A 27 9.18 -28.10 14.19
CA ARG A 27 8.51 -27.67 12.94
C ARG A 27 9.18 -26.50 12.23
N ARG A 28 10.40 -26.09 12.64
CA ARG A 28 11.12 -24.95 12.04
C ARG A 28 11.25 -25.03 10.51
N ARG A 29 11.38 -26.25 9.96
CA ARG A 29 11.47 -26.46 8.49
C ARG A 29 10.20 -26.00 7.78
N ILE A 30 9.04 -26.20 8.37
CA ILE A 30 7.75 -25.78 7.80
C ILE A 30 7.70 -24.25 7.80
N GLY A 31 8.11 -23.60 8.88
CA GLY A 31 8.19 -22.14 8.96
C GLY A 31 9.11 -21.54 7.88
N PHE A 32 10.30 -22.13 7.68
CA PHE A 32 11.23 -21.71 6.62
C PHE A 32 10.65 -21.92 5.22
N VAL A 33 9.98 -23.03 4.96
CA VAL A 33 9.34 -23.29 3.66
C VAL A 33 8.25 -22.25 3.40
N ILE A 34 7.40 -21.98 4.37
CA ILE A 34 6.36 -20.94 4.24
C ILE A 34 6.99 -19.58 3.96
N ALA A 35 8.00 -19.17 4.72
CA ALA A 35 8.70 -17.89 4.52
C ALA A 35 9.31 -17.77 3.12
N ILE A 36 9.94 -18.83 2.62
CA ILE A 36 10.51 -18.85 1.27
C ILE A 36 9.40 -18.77 0.21
N VAL A 37 8.31 -19.51 0.36
CA VAL A 37 7.18 -19.46 -0.58
C VAL A 37 6.56 -18.06 -0.63
N VAL A 38 6.34 -17.45 0.53
CA VAL A 38 5.84 -16.07 0.62
C VAL A 38 6.81 -15.10 -0.03
N LEU A 39 8.11 -15.23 0.22
CA LEU A 39 9.13 -14.38 -0.40
C LEU A 39 9.15 -14.52 -1.92
N LEU A 40 9.07 -15.75 -2.44
CA LEU A 40 9.02 -16.00 -3.89
C LEU A 40 7.75 -15.43 -4.51
N ALA A 41 6.60 -15.53 -3.84
CA ALA A 41 5.34 -14.93 -4.29
C ALA A 41 5.44 -13.40 -4.32
N THR A 42 6.03 -12.79 -3.28
CA THR A 42 6.32 -11.35 -3.20
C THR A 42 7.18 -10.88 -4.36
N VAL A 43 8.33 -11.53 -4.55
CA VAL A 43 9.27 -11.17 -5.63
C VAL A 43 8.61 -11.36 -6.99
N GLY A 44 7.88 -12.45 -7.18
CA GLY A 44 7.12 -12.70 -8.42
C GLY A 44 6.07 -11.63 -8.69
N SER A 45 5.32 -11.19 -7.66
CA SER A 45 4.34 -10.11 -7.80
C SER A 45 5.00 -8.78 -8.17
N LEU A 46 6.11 -8.43 -7.52
CA LEU A 46 6.86 -7.19 -7.82
C LEU A 46 7.37 -7.14 -9.27
N PHE A 47 7.84 -8.28 -9.81
CA PHE A 47 8.30 -8.34 -11.20
C PHE A 47 7.17 -8.33 -12.24
N THR A 48 5.98 -8.82 -11.89
CA THR A 48 4.85 -8.93 -12.83
C THR A 48 3.90 -7.76 -12.76
N ARG A 49 3.67 -7.19 -11.58
CA ARG A 49 2.69 -6.13 -11.33
C ARG A 49 3.32 -4.79 -10.96
N GLY A 50 4.56 -4.81 -10.42
CA GLY A 50 5.19 -3.61 -9.87
C GLY A 50 4.57 -3.18 -8.55
N LEU A 51 4.82 -1.93 -8.18
CA LEU A 51 4.18 -1.22 -7.06
C LEU A 51 3.27 -0.15 -7.62
N ASP A 52 2.16 0.05 -6.96
CA ASP A 52 1.17 1.06 -7.26
C ASP A 52 1.54 2.32 -6.49
N LEU A 53 2.31 3.22 -7.11
CA LEU A 53 2.74 4.46 -6.47
C LEU A 53 1.62 5.49 -6.53
N GLY A 54 1.39 6.18 -5.43
CA GLY A 54 0.40 7.24 -5.36
C GLY A 54 0.84 8.51 -6.07
N LEU A 55 -0.12 9.42 -6.24
CA LEU A 55 0.06 10.71 -6.89
C LEU A 55 1.23 11.53 -6.30
N ASP A 56 1.45 11.39 -4.99
CA ASP A 56 2.57 12.06 -4.29
C ASP A 56 3.95 11.63 -4.80
N PHE A 57 4.05 10.44 -5.39
CA PHE A 57 5.32 9.89 -5.89
C PHE A 57 5.45 9.99 -7.41
N GLU A 58 4.38 9.73 -8.15
CA GLU A 58 4.40 9.78 -9.61
C GLU A 58 4.11 11.17 -10.17
N GLY A 59 3.37 11.98 -9.40
CA GLY A 59 2.80 13.22 -9.89
C GLY A 59 1.58 12.97 -10.78
N GLY A 60 0.95 14.05 -11.24
CA GLY A 60 -0.20 13.99 -12.13
C GLY A 60 -1.41 14.72 -11.56
N ASP A 61 -2.54 14.52 -12.20
CA ASP A 61 -3.84 15.10 -11.87
C ASP A 61 -4.77 14.05 -11.29
N ALA A 62 -5.52 14.41 -10.25
CA ALA A 62 -6.51 13.55 -9.65
C ALA A 62 -7.82 14.30 -9.42
N TRP A 63 -8.92 13.59 -9.65
CA TRP A 63 -10.28 14.02 -9.35
C TRP A 63 -10.96 13.01 -8.44
N ASP A 64 -11.57 13.52 -7.37
CA ASP A 64 -12.50 12.74 -6.55
C ASP A 64 -13.91 13.22 -6.85
N ILE A 65 -14.72 12.38 -7.47
CA ILE A 65 -16.06 12.67 -7.96
C ILE A 65 -17.06 11.87 -7.13
N PRO A 66 -18.17 12.44 -6.63
CA PRO A 66 -19.21 11.68 -5.97
C PRO A 66 -19.75 10.56 -6.85
N ALA A 67 -19.68 9.32 -6.36
CA ALA A 67 -20.22 8.17 -7.08
C ALA A 67 -21.75 8.11 -6.93
N SER A 68 -22.42 7.74 -8.00
CA SER A 68 -23.88 7.58 -8.00
C SER A 68 -24.28 6.34 -8.80
N GLU A 69 -25.59 6.08 -8.92
CA GLU A 69 -26.09 5.02 -9.79
C GLU A 69 -25.86 5.33 -11.28
N ILE A 70 -25.73 6.61 -11.62
CA ILE A 70 -25.54 7.09 -13.01
C ILE A 70 -24.08 7.40 -13.32
N PHE A 71 -23.18 7.47 -12.30
CA PHE A 71 -21.78 7.78 -12.49
C PHE A 71 -20.88 6.79 -11.74
N GLY A 72 -20.13 6.01 -12.51
CA GLY A 72 -19.19 5.00 -12.05
C GLY A 72 -17.88 5.04 -12.81
N VAL A 73 -17.15 3.94 -12.77
CA VAL A 73 -15.82 3.81 -13.39
C VAL A 73 -15.88 3.91 -14.92
N ASP A 74 -16.90 3.33 -15.52
CA ASP A 74 -17.04 3.31 -16.98
C ASP A 74 -17.42 4.69 -17.53
N GLU A 75 -18.29 5.42 -16.83
CA GLU A 75 -18.68 6.79 -17.17
C GLU A 75 -17.49 7.74 -17.01
N ALA A 76 -16.72 7.60 -15.92
CA ALA A 76 -15.51 8.39 -15.73
C ALA A 76 -14.47 8.17 -16.84
N LYS A 77 -14.35 6.93 -17.31
CA LYS A 77 -13.49 6.59 -18.45
C LYS A 77 -13.97 7.25 -19.74
N ALA A 78 -15.27 7.19 -20.01
CA ALA A 78 -15.86 7.82 -21.19
C ALA A 78 -15.63 9.34 -21.21
N VAL A 79 -15.79 10.02 -20.07
CA VAL A 79 -15.52 11.47 -19.96
C VAL A 79 -14.07 11.80 -20.33
N LEU A 80 -13.08 11.00 -19.89
CA LEU A 80 -11.68 11.22 -20.26
C LEU A 80 -11.47 11.06 -21.78
N GLU A 81 -12.02 9.98 -22.36
CA GLU A 81 -11.90 9.69 -23.80
C GLU A 81 -12.56 10.78 -24.66
N ASP A 82 -13.74 11.26 -24.26
CA ASP A 82 -14.46 12.34 -24.95
C ASP A 82 -13.71 13.68 -24.89
N ASN A 83 -12.91 13.91 -23.84
CA ASN A 83 -12.05 15.08 -23.70
C ASN A 83 -10.64 14.86 -24.29
N GLY A 84 -10.43 13.78 -25.04
CA GLY A 84 -9.18 13.51 -25.74
C GLY A 84 -8.02 13.08 -24.86
N VAL A 85 -8.30 12.67 -23.61
CA VAL A 85 -7.30 12.16 -22.68
C VAL A 85 -7.19 10.65 -22.81
N SER A 86 -5.96 10.17 -22.99
CA SER A 86 -5.69 8.74 -23.06
C SER A 86 -5.99 8.07 -21.72
N THR A 87 -6.83 7.06 -21.73
CA THR A 87 -7.07 6.23 -20.54
C THR A 87 -5.99 5.15 -20.32
N ASN A 88 -5.00 5.11 -21.20
CA ASN A 88 -3.87 4.20 -21.08
C ASN A 88 -2.93 4.73 -19.97
N GLY A 89 -2.89 4.03 -18.83
CA GLY A 89 -2.19 4.49 -17.62
C GLY A 89 -3.08 5.26 -16.63
N ALA A 90 -4.32 5.62 -17.03
CA ALA A 90 -5.28 6.20 -16.10
C ALA A 90 -5.68 5.19 -15.03
N ARG A 91 -5.70 5.62 -13.79
CA ARG A 91 -6.22 4.83 -12.67
C ARG A 91 -7.59 5.37 -12.27
N ILE A 92 -8.61 4.55 -12.47
CA ILE A 92 -9.99 4.90 -12.12
C ILE A 92 -10.47 3.87 -11.11
N GLN A 93 -10.80 4.31 -9.91
CA GLN A 93 -11.19 3.43 -8.80
C GLN A 93 -12.40 3.97 -8.06
N ARG A 94 -13.29 3.06 -7.63
CA ARG A 94 -14.35 3.40 -6.70
C ARG A 94 -13.84 3.24 -5.29
N ARG A 95 -13.87 4.32 -4.51
CA ARG A 95 -13.61 4.33 -3.06
C ARG A 95 -14.94 4.40 -2.34
N SER A 96 -15.24 3.37 -1.57
CA SER A 96 -16.43 3.33 -0.72
C SER A 96 -16.02 3.53 0.73
N SER A 97 -16.66 4.49 1.39
CA SER A 97 -16.53 4.75 2.82
C SER A 97 -17.91 4.68 3.47
N ASP A 98 -17.99 4.55 4.81
CA ASP A 98 -19.25 4.47 5.54
C ASP A 98 -20.17 5.69 5.30
N THR A 99 -19.63 6.79 4.83
CA THR A 99 -20.37 8.06 4.63
C THR A 99 -20.42 8.55 3.20
N THR A 100 -19.52 8.12 2.31
CA THR A 100 -19.41 8.67 0.96
C THR A 100 -18.77 7.66 0.01
N ASP A 101 -19.40 7.47 -1.15
CA ASP A 101 -18.84 6.74 -2.27
C ASP A 101 -18.25 7.75 -3.25
N LEU A 102 -17.00 7.56 -3.64
CA LEU A 102 -16.27 8.42 -4.58
C LEU A 102 -15.71 7.59 -5.74
N ILE A 103 -15.67 8.20 -6.92
CA ILE A 103 -14.84 7.73 -8.03
C ILE A 103 -13.59 8.58 -8.02
N THR A 104 -12.44 7.96 -7.77
CA THR A 104 -11.13 8.62 -7.87
C THR A 104 -10.55 8.32 -9.23
N VAL A 105 -10.25 9.35 -9.97
CA VAL A 105 -9.59 9.32 -11.28
C VAL A 105 -8.21 9.92 -11.13
N GLN A 106 -7.17 9.19 -11.53
CA GLN A 106 -5.79 9.67 -11.55
C GLN A 106 -5.23 9.49 -12.96
N ILE A 107 -4.60 10.53 -13.49
CA ILE A 107 -3.96 10.54 -14.81
C ILE A 107 -2.61 11.26 -14.76
N GLU A 108 -1.81 11.10 -15.80
CA GLU A 108 -0.63 11.94 -15.98
C GLU A 108 -1.02 13.43 -16.06
N GLU A 109 -0.07 14.31 -15.72
CA GLU A 109 -0.24 15.75 -15.74
C GLU A 109 -0.75 16.25 -17.10
N VAL A 110 -1.88 16.99 -17.10
CA VAL A 110 -2.41 17.63 -18.30
C VAL A 110 -2.30 19.15 -18.18
N PRO A 111 -2.37 19.91 -19.31
CA PRO A 111 -2.43 21.36 -19.27
C PRO A 111 -3.59 21.86 -18.39
N GLN A 112 -3.37 22.93 -17.63
CA GLN A 112 -4.32 23.42 -16.64
C GLN A 112 -5.70 23.78 -17.24
N ASP A 113 -5.71 24.29 -18.48
CA ASP A 113 -6.97 24.57 -19.19
C ASP A 113 -7.79 23.31 -19.46
N ASN A 114 -7.10 22.18 -19.75
CA ASN A 114 -7.73 20.88 -19.94
C ASN A 114 -8.25 20.33 -18.61
N ALA A 115 -7.49 20.49 -17.52
CA ALA A 115 -7.91 20.05 -16.19
C ALA A 115 -9.23 20.71 -15.76
N VAL A 116 -9.38 22.02 -15.99
CA VAL A 116 -10.64 22.74 -15.73
C VAL A 116 -11.78 22.21 -16.59
N GLN A 117 -11.53 21.97 -17.88
CA GLN A 117 -12.53 21.42 -18.79
C GLN A 117 -12.99 20.02 -18.34
N ILE A 118 -12.06 19.15 -17.97
CA ILE A 118 -12.32 17.79 -17.49
C ILE A 118 -13.11 17.83 -16.18
N THR A 119 -12.74 18.75 -15.24
CA THR A 119 -13.49 18.93 -13.99
C THR A 119 -14.97 19.26 -14.24
N ASN A 120 -15.23 20.20 -15.16
CA ASN A 120 -16.61 20.53 -15.53
C ASN A 120 -17.34 19.35 -16.21
N ALA A 121 -16.66 18.60 -17.06
CA ALA A 121 -17.22 17.43 -17.71
C ALA A 121 -17.56 16.31 -16.71
N PHE A 122 -16.72 16.12 -15.70
CA PHE A 122 -17.03 15.18 -14.60
C PHE A 122 -18.23 15.63 -13.78
N ALA A 123 -18.31 16.91 -13.43
CA ALA A 123 -19.46 17.46 -12.71
C ALA A 123 -20.78 17.28 -13.48
N GLU A 124 -20.78 17.60 -14.79
CA GLU A 124 -21.93 17.42 -15.67
C GLU A 124 -22.33 15.93 -15.77
N ALA A 125 -21.38 15.03 -16.02
CA ALA A 125 -21.64 13.60 -16.15
C ALA A 125 -22.15 12.96 -14.84
N ALA A 126 -21.62 13.41 -13.70
CA ALA A 126 -22.05 12.95 -12.37
C ALA A 126 -23.37 13.62 -11.90
N GLY A 127 -23.80 14.70 -12.54
CA GLY A 127 -24.99 15.47 -12.15
C GLY A 127 -24.83 16.22 -10.83
N VAL A 128 -23.59 16.69 -10.54
CA VAL A 128 -23.22 17.43 -9.33
C VAL A 128 -22.71 18.84 -9.68
N GLU A 129 -22.56 19.70 -8.69
CA GLU A 129 -21.91 21.00 -8.90
C GLU A 129 -20.40 20.82 -9.09
N THR A 130 -19.76 21.74 -9.83
CA THR A 130 -18.31 21.67 -10.07
C THR A 130 -17.51 21.71 -8.76
N ASP A 131 -18.04 22.40 -7.75
CA ASP A 131 -17.43 22.51 -6.41
C ASP A 131 -17.48 21.18 -5.60
N ASP A 132 -18.34 20.24 -6.01
CA ASP A 132 -18.40 18.89 -5.41
C ASP A 132 -17.32 17.96 -5.99
N VAL A 133 -16.72 18.33 -7.11
CA VAL A 133 -15.61 17.58 -7.72
C VAL A 133 -14.29 18.10 -7.16
N ASN A 134 -13.64 17.31 -6.32
CA ASN A 134 -12.37 17.70 -5.74
C ASN A 134 -11.22 17.41 -6.71
N PHE A 135 -10.54 18.46 -7.16
CA PHE A 135 -9.36 18.38 -8.02
C PHE A 135 -8.08 18.55 -7.21
N SER A 136 -7.13 17.66 -7.42
CA SER A 136 -5.80 17.67 -6.82
C SER A 136 -4.75 17.54 -7.90
N PHE A 137 -3.71 18.36 -7.81
CA PHE A 137 -2.58 18.37 -8.73
C PHE A 137 -1.28 18.15 -7.96
N THR A 138 -0.45 17.25 -8.47
CA THR A 138 0.92 17.07 -8.00
C THR A 138 1.86 17.10 -9.18
N SER A 139 2.77 18.08 -9.21
CA SER A 139 3.76 18.16 -10.29
C SER A 139 4.64 16.89 -10.31
N SER A 140 4.83 16.31 -11.48
CA SER A 140 5.70 15.16 -11.70
C SER A 140 7.13 15.39 -11.22
N THR A 141 7.64 16.61 -11.32
CA THR A 141 8.96 17.01 -10.80
C THR A 141 9.00 16.91 -9.26
N TRP A 142 7.93 17.36 -8.60
CA TRP A 142 7.82 17.30 -7.14
C TRP A 142 7.66 15.87 -6.64
N GLY A 143 6.85 15.06 -7.32
CA GLY A 143 6.69 13.63 -7.03
C GLY A 143 8.02 12.88 -7.13
N GLY A 144 8.81 13.13 -8.18
CA GLY A 144 10.15 12.56 -8.35
C GLY A 144 11.11 12.95 -7.21
N GLU A 145 11.11 14.22 -6.78
CA GLU A 145 11.94 14.67 -5.66
C GLU A 145 11.53 14.02 -4.32
N ILE A 146 10.23 13.85 -4.09
CA ILE A 146 9.72 13.16 -2.88
C ILE A 146 10.14 11.70 -2.89
N THR A 147 10.01 11.02 -4.03
CA THR A 147 10.43 9.61 -4.20
C THR A 147 11.92 9.45 -3.87
N ASP A 148 12.78 10.27 -4.44
CA ASP A 148 14.23 10.21 -4.18
C ASP A 148 14.56 10.44 -2.70
N LYS A 149 13.91 11.42 -2.08
CA LYS A 149 14.09 11.72 -0.65
C LYS A 149 13.57 10.58 0.23
N ALA A 150 12.42 9.99 -0.09
CA ALA A 150 11.83 8.88 0.64
C ALA A 150 12.71 7.61 0.57
N VAL A 151 13.17 7.25 -0.63
CA VAL A 151 14.08 6.10 -0.83
C VAL A 151 15.40 6.31 -0.08
N ARG A 152 15.97 7.52 -0.18
CA ARG A 152 17.20 7.86 0.55
C ARG A 152 17.02 7.78 2.06
N ALA A 153 15.91 8.32 2.59
CA ALA A 153 15.59 8.27 4.01
C ALA A 153 15.42 6.82 4.49
N LEU A 154 14.72 5.98 3.73
CA LEU A 154 14.55 4.56 4.03
C LEU A 154 15.90 3.82 4.10
N ILE A 155 16.78 4.05 3.11
CA ILE A 155 18.12 3.42 3.11
C ILE A 155 18.93 3.86 4.31
N ILE A 156 18.96 5.17 4.62
CA ILE A 156 19.69 5.70 5.78
C ILE A 156 19.12 5.09 7.07
N PHE A 157 17.80 5.03 7.22
CA PHE A 157 17.15 4.43 8.38
C PHE A 157 17.55 2.96 8.55
N LEU A 158 17.48 2.15 7.48
CA LEU A 158 17.87 0.75 7.53
C LEU A 158 19.33 0.56 7.92
N ILE A 159 20.24 1.43 7.43
CA ILE A 159 21.65 1.40 7.80
C ILE A 159 21.83 1.73 9.28
N VAL A 160 21.21 2.81 9.78
CA VAL A 160 21.30 3.22 11.19
C VAL A 160 20.77 2.14 12.12
N VAL A 161 19.60 1.56 11.81
CA VAL A 161 19.02 0.45 12.59
C VAL A 161 19.93 -0.78 12.56
N SER A 162 20.49 -1.11 11.38
CA SER A 162 21.42 -2.23 11.23
C SER A 162 22.68 -2.07 12.09
N ILE A 163 23.26 -0.86 12.10
CA ILE A 163 24.42 -0.53 12.94
C ILE A 163 24.04 -0.65 14.42
N PHE A 164 22.90 -0.07 14.81
CA PHE A 164 22.43 -0.13 16.20
C PHE A 164 22.25 -1.59 16.68
N ILE A 165 21.56 -2.42 15.88
CA ILE A 165 21.35 -3.83 16.19
C ILE A 165 22.69 -4.57 16.29
N SER A 166 23.63 -4.31 15.38
CA SER A 166 24.94 -4.98 15.33
C SER A 166 25.83 -4.63 16.54
N ILE A 167 25.70 -3.41 17.07
CA ILE A 167 26.45 -2.98 18.28
C ILE A 167 25.79 -3.54 19.55
N ARG A 168 24.46 -3.61 19.59
CA ARG A 168 23.71 -3.95 20.80
C ARG A 168 23.59 -5.45 21.04
N PHE A 169 23.58 -6.25 19.96
CA PHE A 169 23.40 -7.70 20.03
C PHE A 169 24.65 -8.45 19.57
N GLU A 170 24.75 -9.72 19.98
CA GLU A 170 25.77 -10.62 19.44
C GLU A 170 25.56 -10.79 17.93
N TRP A 171 26.65 -10.92 17.18
CA TRP A 171 26.63 -10.93 15.71
C TRP A 171 25.65 -11.95 15.11
N ARG A 172 25.48 -13.13 15.74
CA ARG A 172 24.53 -14.15 15.29
C ARG A 172 23.07 -13.72 15.46
N MET A 173 22.78 -13.06 16.59
CA MET A 173 21.46 -12.51 16.86
C MET A 173 21.17 -11.31 15.97
N ALA A 174 22.17 -10.45 15.77
CA ALA A 174 22.06 -9.30 14.87
C ALA A 174 21.75 -9.76 13.43
N LEU A 175 22.45 -10.74 12.90
CA LEU A 175 22.21 -11.28 11.57
C LEU A 175 20.80 -11.88 11.43
N ALA A 176 20.34 -12.62 12.44
CA ALA A 176 18.98 -13.18 12.43
C ALA A 176 17.90 -12.09 12.47
N ALA A 177 18.09 -11.04 13.28
CA ALA A 177 17.16 -9.92 13.38
C ALA A 177 17.10 -9.11 12.07
N LEU A 178 18.27 -8.85 11.45
CA LEU A 178 18.34 -8.14 10.17
C LEU A 178 17.70 -8.96 9.03
N ALA A 179 17.91 -10.28 9.02
CA ALA A 179 17.26 -11.15 8.03
C ALA A 179 15.74 -11.18 8.21
N ALA A 180 15.24 -11.21 9.46
CA ALA A 180 13.82 -11.13 9.76
C ALA A 180 13.24 -9.78 9.32
N MET A 181 13.90 -8.68 9.66
CA MET A 181 13.49 -7.33 9.26
C MET A 181 13.41 -7.18 7.72
N ALA A 182 14.44 -7.65 7.01
CA ALA A 182 14.44 -7.61 5.55
C ALA A 182 13.31 -8.47 4.95
N HIS A 183 13.06 -9.66 5.52
CA HIS A 183 11.94 -10.51 5.13
C HIS A 183 10.60 -9.80 5.36
N ASP A 184 10.39 -9.20 6.52
CA ASP A 184 9.12 -8.54 6.86
C ASP A 184 8.84 -7.34 5.94
N VAL A 185 9.84 -6.50 5.67
CA VAL A 185 9.72 -5.40 4.71
C VAL A 185 9.35 -5.93 3.32
N LEU A 186 10.03 -6.97 2.84
CA LEU A 186 9.73 -7.57 1.55
C LEU A 186 8.32 -8.17 1.49
N VAL A 187 7.86 -8.83 2.55
CA VAL A 187 6.49 -9.39 2.61
C VAL A 187 5.45 -8.28 2.56
N VAL A 188 5.66 -7.18 3.28
CA VAL A 188 4.73 -6.05 3.26
C VAL A 188 4.70 -5.39 1.88
N VAL A 189 5.86 -5.09 1.29
CA VAL A 189 5.96 -4.54 -0.06
C VAL A 189 5.30 -5.49 -1.08
N GLY A 190 5.49 -6.80 -0.93
CA GLY A 190 4.83 -7.79 -1.77
C GLY A 190 3.32 -7.85 -1.59
N ALA A 191 2.82 -7.66 -0.39
CA ALA A 191 1.38 -7.58 -0.15
C ALA A 191 0.78 -6.36 -0.87
N TYR A 192 1.45 -5.19 -0.81
CA TYR A 192 1.03 -4.00 -1.57
C TYR A 192 0.98 -4.28 -3.07
N SER A 193 2.04 -4.89 -3.63
CA SER A 193 2.08 -5.29 -5.04
C SER A 193 0.99 -6.31 -5.40
N LEU A 194 0.74 -7.30 -4.55
CA LEU A 194 -0.20 -8.38 -4.83
C LEU A 194 -1.65 -7.92 -4.80
N PHE A 195 -2.01 -7.08 -3.81
CA PHE A 195 -3.36 -6.57 -3.60
C PHE A 195 -3.63 -5.27 -4.34
N GLY A 196 -2.62 -4.64 -4.95
CA GLY A 196 -2.75 -3.35 -5.64
C GLY A 196 -3.05 -2.21 -4.68
N PHE A 197 -2.46 -2.24 -3.49
CA PHE A 197 -2.58 -1.11 -2.56
C PHE A 197 -1.68 0.03 -3.00
N GLU A 198 -2.21 1.25 -2.93
CA GLU A 198 -1.49 2.46 -3.24
C GLU A 198 -0.41 2.76 -2.20
N VAL A 199 0.82 2.97 -2.67
CA VAL A 199 1.95 3.39 -1.83
C VAL A 199 1.96 4.91 -1.76
N THR A 200 1.70 5.45 -0.58
CA THR A 200 1.73 6.89 -0.28
C THR A 200 2.90 7.23 0.66
N PRO A 201 3.28 8.50 0.85
CA PRO A 201 4.25 8.90 1.87
C PRO A 201 3.88 8.41 3.27
N GLY A 202 2.58 8.40 3.59
CA GLY A 202 2.06 7.84 4.85
C GLY A 202 2.36 6.35 4.99
N THR A 203 2.25 5.59 3.91
CA THR A 203 2.60 4.16 3.86
C THR A 203 4.09 3.94 4.16
N VAL A 204 4.97 4.74 3.54
CA VAL A 204 6.42 4.65 3.77
C VAL A 204 6.77 4.97 5.23
N ILE A 205 6.13 5.99 5.81
CA ILE A 205 6.32 6.34 7.23
C ILE A 205 5.85 5.19 8.15
N ALA A 206 4.75 4.53 7.79
CA ALA A 206 4.24 3.41 8.59
C ALA A 206 5.15 2.16 8.56
N PHE A 207 6.03 2.04 7.56
CA PHE A 207 7.03 0.95 7.45
C PHE A 207 8.33 1.25 8.22
N LEU A 208 8.60 2.51 8.55
CA LEU A 208 9.75 2.96 9.32
C LEU A 208 9.51 2.87 10.83
#